data_1003fef22f458e39a87d76370494ec2c
#
_entry.id   1003fef22f458e39a87d76370494ec2c
#
_cell.length_a   1.000
_cell.length_b   1.000
_cell.length_c   1.000
_cell.angle_alpha   90.00
_cell.angle_beta   90.00
_cell.angle_gamma   90.00
#
_symmetry.space_group_name_H-M   'P 1'
#
loop_
_entity.id
_entity.type
_entity.pdbx_description
1 polymer ?
#
loop_
_entity_poly.entity_id
_entity_poly.type
_entity_poly.pdbx_seq_one_letter_code
_entity_poly.pdbx_strand_id
1 'polypeptide(L)'
;MKNNKLLVVGTMAFDEIITPTQASGKILGGAGTYIGLAASYATADIGIVSVIGDDFTSEYTSLLTDRGIDLSGVTKVAGQKSFYWKGRYHDNMNKRDTLDTQLNVLADFDPVVPAHYKDSSVVMLGNLAPSVQQSVLNQLEPNPSRVVLLDTMN
;
A
#
# COMPACT_ATOMS: atom_id res chain seq x y z
N MET A 1 23.08 14.63 -8.16
CA MET A 1 21.97 14.75 -7.20
C MET A 1 21.73 13.36 -6.61
N LYS A 2 21.55 13.23 -5.28
CA LYS A 2 21.18 11.94 -4.70
C LYS A 2 19.82 11.55 -5.27
N ASN A 3 19.74 10.37 -5.85
CA ASN A 3 18.48 9.79 -6.28
C ASN A 3 17.64 9.54 -5.01
N ASN A 4 16.60 10.36 -4.75
CA ASN A 4 15.73 10.23 -3.58
C ASN A 4 14.43 9.48 -3.93
N LYS A 5 14.49 8.62 -4.94
CA LYS A 5 13.36 7.84 -5.42
C LYS A 5 12.89 6.85 -4.35
N LEU A 6 11.65 6.94 -3.99
CA LEU A 6 10.97 6.05 -3.05
C LEU A 6 10.04 5.09 -3.78
N LEU A 7 10.26 3.81 -3.61
CA LEU A 7 9.32 2.77 -3.99
C LEU A 7 8.55 2.31 -2.75
N VAL A 8 7.24 2.42 -2.80
CA VAL A 8 6.32 1.90 -1.78
C VAL A 8 5.62 0.67 -2.34
N VAL A 9 5.70 -0.44 -1.63
CA VAL A 9 4.95 -1.66 -1.97
C VAL A 9 4.02 -1.98 -0.82
N GLY A 10 2.72 -1.99 -1.05
CA GLY A 10 1.76 -2.18 0.03
C GLY A 10 0.32 -2.20 -0.48
N THR A 11 -0.59 -2.51 0.41
CA THR A 11 -2.02 -2.55 0.09
C THR A 11 -2.58 -1.17 -0.24
N MET A 12 -3.42 -1.11 -1.26
CA MET A 12 -4.41 -0.05 -1.48
C MET A 12 -5.77 -0.68 -1.24
N ALA A 13 -6.47 -0.23 -0.21
CA ALA A 13 -7.52 -1.01 0.42
C ALA A 13 -8.69 -0.15 0.89
N PHE A 14 -9.71 -0.84 1.39
CA PHE A 14 -10.77 -0.21 2.17
C PHE A 14 -10.80 -0.79 3.58
N ASP A 15 -11.00 0.09 4.55
CA ASP A 15 -11.20 -0.27 5.94
C ASP A 15 -12.59 0.16 6.42
N GLU A 16 -13.13 -0.58 7.40
CA GLU A 16 -14.29 -0.17 8.17
C GLU A 16 -13.94 -0.30 9.66
N ILE A 17 -13.96 0.82 10.37
CA ILE A 17 -13.48 0.89 11.74
C ILE A 17 -14.65 1.21 12.66
N ILE A 18 -14.84 0.37 13.67
CA ILE A 18 -15.80 0.58 14.75
C ILE A 18 -15.01 0.90 16.02
N THR A 19 -15.33 2.02 16.64
CA THR A 19 -14.82 2.42 17.95
C THR A 19 -15.96 2.43 18.97
N PRO A 20 -15.69 2.60 20.27
CA PRO A 20 -16.75 2.71 21.29
C PRO A 20 -17.76 3.83 21.04
N THR A 21 -17.34 4.88 20.30
CA THR A 21 -18.14 6.10 20.10
C THR A 21 -18.68 6.27 18.69
N GLN A 22 -18.11 5.57 17.69
CA GLN A 22 -18.51 5.76 16.29
C GLN A 22 -18.12 4.61 15.39
N ALA A 23 -18.74 4.56 14.21
CA ALA A 23 -18.35 3.69 13.10
C ALA A 23 -18.02 4.55 11.87
N SER A 24 -16.91 4.23 11.18
CA SER A 24 -16.45 5.02 10.03
C SER A 24 -17.28 4.79 8.76
N GLY A 25 -17.98 3.63 8.65
CA GLY A 25 -18.36 3.10 7.36
C GLY A 25 -17.12 2.67 6.55
N LYS A 26 -17.29 2.42 5.26
CA LYS A 26 -16.20 2.06 4.34
C LYS A 26 -15.37 3.31 4.01
N ILE A 27 -14.11 3.30 4.37
CA ILE A 27 -13.14 4.39 4.15
C ILE A 27 -11.90 3.90 3.41
N LEU A 28 -11.16 4.83 2.82
CA LEU A 28 -9.87 4.54 2.21
C LEU A 28 -8.89 4.03 3.27
N GLY A 29 -8.20 2.95 2.94
CA GLY A 29 -7.25 2.25 3.78
C GLY A 29 -6.04 1.75 3.01
N GLY A 30 -5.26 0.91 3.68
CA GLY A 30 -4.09 0.24 3.12
C GLY A 30 -2.77 0.95 3.36
N ALA A 31 -1.74 0.15 3.65
CA ALA A 31 -0.40 0.65 3.96
C ALA A 31 0.22 1.42 2.79
N GLY A 32 0.07 0.93 1.55
CA GLY A 32 0.58 1.62 0.36
C GLY A 32 -0.01 3.02 0.19
N THR A 33 -1.31 3.15 0.40
CA THR A 33 -2.02 4.43 0.35
C THR A 33 -1.45 5.43 1.35
N TYR A 34 -1.42 5.05 2.63
CA TYR A 34 -1.03 5.97 3.69
C TYR A 34 0.46 6.28 3.71
N ILE A 35 1.32 5.31 3.40
CA ILE A 35 2.77 5.53 3.26
C ILE A 35 3.04 6.51 2.11
N GLY A 36 2.40 6.29 0.94
CA GLY A 36 2.54 7.19 -0.21
C GLY A 36 2.11 8.61 0.10
N LEU A 37 0.93 8.78 0.70
CA LEU A 37 0.41 10.09 1.09
C LEU A 37 1.32 10.77 2.12
N ALA A 38 1.78 10.06 3.16
CA ALA A 38 2.68 10.63 4.16
C ALA A 38 4.03 11.03 3.55
N ALA A 39 4.61 10.18 2.69
CA ALA A 39 5.88 10.45 2.03
C ALA A 39 5.81 11.66 1.10
N SER A 40 4.65 11.95 0.49
CA SER A 40 4.48 13.09 -0.43
C SER A 40 4.71 14.46 0.22
N TYR A 41 4.72 14.53 1.55
CA TYR A 41 5.13 15.75 2.25
C TYR A 41 6.64 15.93 2.36
N ALA A 42 7.42 14.88 2.11
CA ALA A 42 8.88 14.88 2.29
C ALA A 42 9.67 14.68 0.99
N THR A 43 9.08 14.03 -0.02
CA THR A 43 9.72 13.78 -1.32
C THR A 43 8.69 13.80 -2.44
N ALA A 44 9.16 14.07 -3.67
CA ALA A 44 8.29 14.16 -4.85
C ALA A 44 8.39 12.94 -5.78
N ASP A 45 9.45 12.12 -5.68
CA ASP A 45 9.64 10.96 -6.56
C ASP A 45 9.22 9.69 -5.83
N ILE A 46 7.91 9.39 -5.89
CA ILE A 46 7.26 8.29 -5.17
C ILE A 46 6.49 7.44 -6.17
N GLY A 47 6.79 6.14 -6.22
CA GLY A 47 5.99 5.15 -6.93
C GLY A 47 5.35 4.14 -5.97
N ILE A 48 4.14 3.72 -6.29
CA ILE A 48 3.43 2.67 -5.55
C ILE A 48 3.29 1.43 -6.42
N VAL A 49 3.61 0.27 -5.85
CA VAL A 49 3.29 -1.05 -6.38
C VAL A 49 2.21 -1.67 -5.51
N SER A 50 1.07 -1.96 -6.10
CA SER A 50 -0.11 -2.49 -5.43
C SER A 50 -1.07 -3.16 -6.40
N VAL A 51 -2.18 -3.67 -5.88
CA VAL A 51 -3.29 -4.19 -6.66
C VAL A 51 -4.62 -3.65 -6.13
N ILE A 52 -5.52 -3.29 -7.06
CA ILE A 52 -6.85 -2.74 -6.76
C ILE A 52 -7.92 -3.41 -7.63
N GLY A 53 -9.14 -3.38 -7.16
CA GLY A 53 -10.32 -3.80 -7.91
C GLY A 53 -11.08 -2.64 -8.54
N ASP A 54 -12.25 -2.94 -9.12
CA ASP A 54 -13.09 -1.93 -9.79
C ASP A 54 -13.71 -0.92 -8.81
N ASP A 55 -13.86 -1.30 -7.56
CA ASP A 55 -14.39 -0.44 -6.49
C ASP A 55 -13.41 0.67 -6.06
N PHE A 56 -12.14 0.58 -6.45
CA PHE A 56 -11.16 1.65 -6.27
C PHE A 56 -11.26 2.62 -7.46
N THR A 57 -12.15 3.59 -7.31
CA THR A 57 -12.52 4.52 -8.39
C THR A 57 -11.46 5.59 -8.63
N SER A 58 -11.63 6.39 -9.70
CA SER A 58 -10.77 7.53 -9.99
C SER A 58 -10.75 8.58 -8.88
N GLU A 59 -11.81 8.70 -8.08
CA GLU A 59 -11.85 9.58 -6.91
C GLU A 59 -10.73 9.24 -5.93
N TYR A 60 -10.53 7.94 -5.62
CA TYR A 60 -9.47 7.50 -4.71
C TYR A 60 -8.07 7.58 -5.33
N THR A 61 -7.93 7.23 -6.62
CA THR A 61 -6.62 7.35 -7.27
C THR A 61 -6.17 8.79 -7.42
N SER A 62 -7.09 9.74 -7.65
CA SER A 62 -6.79 11.17 -7.74
C SER A 62 -6.21 11.73 -6.45
N LEU A 63 -6.62 11.23 -5.28
CA LEU A 63 -6.03 11.64 -4.00
C LEU A 63 -4.51 11.41 -3.96
N LEU A 64 -4.03 10.40 -4.68
CA LEU A 64 -2.61 10.05 -4.77
C LEU A 64 -1.92 10.78 -5.92
N THR A 65 -2.52 10.75 -7.12
CA THR A 65 -1.91 11.36 -8.31
C THR A 65 -1.85 12.88 -8.25
N ASP A 66 -2.81 13.55 -7.60
CA ASP A 66 -2.78 15.00 -7.39
C ASP A 66 -1.64 15.45 -6.45
N ARG A 67 -1.05 14.51 -5.72
CA ARG A 67 0.17 14.70 -4.93
C ARG A 67 1.44 14.28 -5.65
N GLY A 68 1.36 13.97 -6.95
CA GLY A 68 2.50 13.57 -7.76
C GLY A 68 2.96 12.13 -7.54
N ILE A 69 2.16 11.29 -6.88
CA ILE A 69 2.49 9.89 -6.67
C ILE A 69 2.22 9.09 -7.95
N ASP A 70 3.23 8.37 -8.42
CA ASP A 70 3.13 7.52 -9.60
C ASP A 70 2.46 6.18 -9.25
N LEU A 71 1.37 5.88 -9.91
CA LEU A 71 0.60 4.64 -9.79
C LEU A 71 0.84 3.66 -10.94
N SER A 72 1.88 3.85 -11.75
CA SER A 72 2.18 2.95 -12.88
C SER A 72 2.49 1.51 -12.45
N GLY A 73 2.84 1.31 -11.18
CA GLY A 73 3.01 -0.02 -10.56
C GLY A 73 1.73 -0.60 -9.95
N VAL A 74 0.59 0.09 -10.07
CA VAL A 74 -0.68 -0.39 -9.52
C VAL A 74 -1.47 -1.15 -10.58
N THR A 75 -1.70 -2.43 -10.34
CA THR A 75 -2.52 -3.27 -11.21
C THR A 75 -3.99 -3.16 -10.84
N LYS A 76 -4.85 -2.85 -11.81
CA LYS A 76 -6.31 -2.89 -11.62
C LYS A 76 -6.88 -4.17 -12.21
N VAL A 77 -7.58 -4.95 -11.39
CA VAL A 77 -8.21 -6.22 -11.79
C VAL A 77 -9.70 -6.01 -12.01
N ALA A 78 -10.11 -6.13 -13.27
CA ALA A 78 -11.51 -5.95 -13.66
C ALA A 78 -12.42 -7.05 -13.08
N GLY A 79 -13.63 -6.71 -12.70
CA GLY A 79 -14.64 -7.63 -12.16
C GLY A 79 -14.39 -8.05 -10.71
N GLN A 80 -13.34 -7.55 -10.07
CA GLN A 80 -13.02 -7.88 -8.69
C GLN A 80 -13.07 -6.65 -7.77
N LYS A 81 -13.04 -6.91 -6.45
CA LYS A 81 -12.99 -5.87 -5.42
C LYS A 81 -11.57 -5.73 -4.86
N SER A 82 -11.25 -4.55 -4.36
CA SER A 82 -10.04 -4.29 -3.59
C SER A 82 -10.07 -5.00 -2.24
N PHE A 83 -8.90 -5.16 -1.63
CA PHE A 83 -8.79 -5.67 -0.27
C PHE A 83 -9.67 -4.86 0.69
N TYR A 84 -10.33 -5.56 1.59
CA TYR A 84 -11.21 -4.96 2.60
C TYR A 84 -10.93 -5.57 3.97
N TRP A 85 -10.86 -4.69 4.98
CA TRP A 85 -10.74 -5.08 6.36
C TRP A 85 -11.76 -4.34 7.25
N LYS A 86 -12.35 -5.07 8.20
CA LYS A 86 -13.25 -4.51 9.21
C LYS A 86 -12.77 -4.86 10.60
N GLY A 87 -12.60 -3.86 11.43
CA GLY A 87 -12.14 -4.04 12.80
C GLY A 87 -12.94 -3.25 13.82
N ARG A 88 -12.94 -3.77 15.05
CA ARG A 88 -13.49 -3.10 16.22
C ARG A 88 -12.38 -2.81 17.22
N TYR A 89 -12.23 -1.55 17.58
CA TYR A 89 -11.34 -1.12 18.65
C TYR A 89 -12.08 -1.08 19.98
N HIS A 90 -11.40 -1.49 21.03
CA HIS A 90 -11.90 -1.44 22.41
C HIS A 90 -11.64 -0.05 23.04
N ASP A 91 -12.18 0.18 24.26
CA ASP A 91 -12.09 1.48 24.94
C ASP A 91 -10.66 2.02 25.08
N ASN A 92 -9.68 1.13 25.28
CA ASN A 92 -8.27 1.51 25.39
C ASN A 92 -7.56 1.74 24.05
N MET A 93 -8.25 1.58 22.92
CA MET A 93 -7.75 1.72 21.54
C MET A 93 -6.51 0.86 21.17
N ASN A 94 -5.92 0.15 22.12
CA ASN A 94 -4.76 -0.73 21.90
C ASN A 94 -5.17 -2.17 21.53
N LYS A 95 -6.41 -2.54 21.87
CA LYS A 95 -6.99 -3.82 21.47
C LYS A 95 -7.96 -3.63 20.34
N ARG A 96 -7.85 -4.49 19.35
CA ARG A 96 -8.81 -4.56 18.25
C ARG A 96 -9.18 -6.01 17.97
N ASP A 97 -10.40 -6.23 17.54
CA ASP A 97 -10.88 -7.50 16.99
C ASP A 97 -11.02 -7.32 15.48
N THR A 98 -10.54 -8.26 14.71
CA THR A 98 -10.85 -8.36 13.28
C THR A 98 -12.24 -8.98 13.15
N LEU A 99 -13.16 -8.27 12.53
CA LEU A 99 -14.53 -8.74 12.31
C LEU A 99 -14.71 -9.35 10.93
N ASP A 100 -14.02 -8.82 9.92
CA ASP A 100 -14.04 -9.32 8.55
C ASP A 100 -12.74 -9.00 7.84
N THR A 101 -12.30 -9.91 6.97
CA THR A 101 -11.15 -9.72 6.08
C THR A 101 -11.47 -10.35 4.74
N GLN A 102 -11.52 -9.54 3.70
CA GLN A 102 -11.74 -9.98 2.33
C GLN A 102 -10.48 -9.70 1.52
N LEU A 103 -9.71 -10.73 1.23
CA LEU A 103 -8.47 -10.60 0.46
C LEU A 103 -8.74 -10.08 -0.95
N ASN A 104 -9.80 -10.57 -1.60
CA ASN A 104 -10.18 -10.17 -2.96
C ASN A 104 -8.96 -10.20 -3.90
N VAL A 105 -8.69 -9.11 -4.64
CA VAL A 105 -7.53 -9.02 -5.55
C VAL A 105 -6.17 -9.23 -4.88
N LEU A 106 -6.07 -9.06 -3.56
CA LEU A 106 -4.81 -9.24 -2.84
C LEU A 106 -4.42 -10.72 -2.72
N ALA A 107 -5.39 -11.65 -2.82
CA ALA A 107 -5.13 -13.08 -2.68
C ALA A 107 -4.11 -13.61 -3.68
N ASP A 108 -4.17 -13.11 -4.91
CA ASP A 108 -3.33 -13.53 -6.03
C ASP A 108 -2.33 -12.44 -6.44
N PHE A 109 -2.02 -11.51 -5.55
CA PHE A 109 -1.14 -10.40 -5.86
C PHE A 109 0.29 -10.84 -6.10
N ASP A 110 0.73 -10.72 -7.34
CA ASP A 110 2.13 -10.90 -7.76
C ASP A 110 2.68 -9.53 -8.21
N PRO A 111 3.54 -8.89 -7.38
CA PRO A 111 4.00 -7.53 -7.65
C PRO A 111 4.97 -7.49 -8.83
N VAL A 112 4.75 -6.53 -9.73
CA VAL A 112 5.69 -6.20 -10.81
C VAL A 112 6.23 -4.80 -10.57
N VAL A 113 7.54 -4.69 -10.33
CA VAL A 113 8.21 -3.40 -10.13
C VAL A 113 8.45 -2.75 -11.49
N PRO A 114 7.90 -1.55 -11.77
CA PRO A 114 8.19 -0.80 -12.98
C PRO A 114 9.69 -0.57 -13.17
N ALA A 115 10.17 -0.65 -14.41
CA ALA A 115 11.60 -0.57 -14.72
C ALA A 115 12.27 0.68 -14.12
N HIS A 116 11.59 1.82 -14.16
CA HIS A 116 12.09 3.10 -13.66
C HIS A 116 12.10 3.23 -12.13
N TYR A 117 11.57 2.22 -11.39
CA TYR A 117 11.66 2.14 -9.93
C TYR A 117 12.61 1.04 -9.43
N LYS A 118 13.21 0.23 -10.31
CA LYS A 118 14.14 -0.84 -9.90
C LYS A 118 15.43 -0.30 -9.28
N ASP A 119 15.82 0.93 -9.63
CA ASP A 119 16.98 1.64 -9.10
C ASP A 119 16.68 2.47 -7.82
N SER A 120 15.46 2.42 -7.28
CA SER A 120 15.03 3.22 -6.13
C SER A 120 16.03 3.15 -4.97
N SER A 121 16.36 4.31 -4.40
CA SER A 121 17.30 4.42 -3.28
C SER A 121 16.67 4.09 -1.94
N VAL A 122 15.36 4.26 -1.83
CA VAL A 122 14.57 3.89 -0.66
C VAL A 122 13.42 2.99 -1.09
N VAL A 123 13.23 1.89 -0.39
CA VAL A 123 12.13 0.95 -0.62
C VAL A 123 11.41 0.71 0.69
N MET A 124 10.10 0.95 0.70
CA MET A 124 9.23 0.65 1.83
C MET A 124 8.32 -0.51 1.48
N LEU A 125 8.51 -1.64 2.16
CA LEU A 125 7.69 -2.83 2.03
C LEU A 125 6.65 -2.82 3.15
N GLY A 126 5.40 -2.58 2.79
CA GLY A 126 4.26 -2.59 3.71
C GLY A 126 3.89 -4.02 4.15
N ASN A 127 2.82 -4.12 4.90
CA ASN A 127 2.30 -5.32 5.55
C ASN A 127 1.76 -6.38 4.55
N LEU A 128 2.66 -6.95 3.77
CA LEU A 128 2.39 -8.02 2.81
C LEU A 128 3.05 -9.33 3.27
N ALA A 129 2.63 -10.44 2.68
CA ALA A 129 3.27 -11.72 2.93
C ALA A 129 4.79 -11.66 2.65
N PRO A 130 5.64 -12.30 3.47
CA PRO A 130 7.10 -12.26 3.28
C PRO A 130 7.55 -12.71 1.89
N SER A 131 6.84 -13.66 1.27
CA SER A 131 7.12 -14.11 -0.11
C SER A 131 6.92 -12.99 -1.13
N VAL A 132 5.89 -12.16 -0.96
CA VAL A 132 5.61 -10.99 -1.81
C VAL A 132 6.69 -9.92 -1.62
N GLN A 133 7.06 -9.64 -0.38
CA GLN A 133 8.13 -8.70 -0.05
C GLN A 133 9.48 -9.16 -0.66
N GLN A 134 9.80 -10.45 -0.56
CA GLN A 134 11.02 -11.02 -1.15
C GLN A 134 10.98 -10.97 -2.69
N SER A 135 9.83 -11.23 -3.30
CA SER A 135 9.65 -11.13 -4.77
C SER A 135 9.98 -9.72 -5.27
N VAL A 136 9.55 -8.69 -4.55
CA VAL A 136 9.90 -7.29 -4.88
C VAL A 136 11.40 -7.06 -4.81
N LEU A 137 12.04 -7.47 -3.71
CA LEU A 137 13.49 -7.28 -3.52
C LEU A 137 14.31 -7.95 -4.63
N ASN A 138 13.89 -9.12 -5.10
CA ASN A 138 14.55 -9.86 -6.18
C ASN A 138 14.45 -9.16 -7.55
N GLN A 139 13.51 -8.23 -7.73
CA GLN A 139 13.32 -7.47 -8.97
C GLN A 139 14.16 -6.18 -9.01
N LEU A 140 14.74 -5.77 -7.88
CA LEU A 140 15.46 -4.50 -7.78
C LEU A 140 16.90 -4.64 -8.31
N GLU A 141 17.40 -3.56 -8.89
CA GLU A 141 18.80 -3.48 -9.30
C GLU A 141 19.75 -3.46 -8.09
N PRO A 142 20.96 -4.01 -8.19
CA PRO A 142 21.94 -3.94 -7.11
C PRO A 142 22.24 -2.49 -6.71
N ASN A 143 22.06 -2.17 -5.43
CA ASN A 143 22.41 -0.85 -4.88
C ASN A 143 22.83 -1.00 -3.42
N PRO A 144 24.14 -0.97 -3.11
CA PRO A 144 24.65 -1.16 -1.74
C PRO A 144 24.27 -0.04 -0.77
N SER A 145 23.83 1.10 -1.30
CA SER A 145 23.38 2.25 -0.49
C SER A 145 21.88 2.32 -0.32
N ARG A 146 21.13 1.33 -0.85
CA ARG A 146 19.67 1.29 -0.72
C ARG A 146 19.26 1.12 0.73
N VAL A 147 18.31 1.92 1.15
CA VAL A 147 17.61 1.75 2.43
C VAL A 147 16.33 0.94 2.18
N VAL A 148 16.17 -0.16 2.87
CA VAL A 148 14.95 -0.97 2.84
C VAL A 148 14.28 -0.87 4.21
N LEU A 149 13.03 -0.43 4.21
CA LEU A 149 12.16 -0.38 5.39
C LEU A 149 11.13 -1.50 5.26
N LEU A 150 10.85 -2.19 6.34
CA LEU A 150 9.98 -3.35 6.35
C LEU A 150 8.92 -3.19 7.45
N ASP A 151 7.66 -3.36 7.09
CA ASP A 151 6.58 -3.53 8.03
C ASP A 151 6.32 -5.04 8.21
N THR A 152 6.52 -5.50 9.44
CA THR A 152 6.41 -6.92 9.82
C THR A 152 5.11 -7.19 10.55
N MET A 153 4.02 -6.64 10.13
CA MET A 153 2.74 -6.90 10.76
C MET A 153 2.48 -8.40 10.88
N ASN A 154 2.37 -8.90 12.09
CA ASN A 154 2.03 -10.29 12.45
C ASN A 154 0.76 -10.34 13.30
#